data_0ca6ded4f9d776c0032bebd6a3fba5ad
#
_entry.id   0ca6ded4f9d776c0032bebd6a3fba5ad
#
_cell.length_a   1.000
_cell.length_b   1.000
_cell.length_c   1.000
_cell.angle_alpha   90.00
_cell.angle_beta   90.00
_cell.angle_gamma   90.00
#
_symmetry.space_group_name_H-M   'P 1'
#
loop_
_entity.id
_entity.type
_entity.pdbx_description
1 polymer ?
#
loop_
_entity_poly.entity_id
_entity_poly.type
_entity_poly.pdbx_seq_one_letter_code
_entity_poly.pdbx_strand_id
1 'polypeptide(L)'
;MLSWLGVTMVAVVLIMTGAANQLVPPRYLIGQTPAVNYLGYELPPAPTAAILLAPGRPNIGFWTLSVLGIVGYYVAVRTLKRRGEAWSGARIGSWIGAWAVVIYLASTGLWEYSSMQFSWHMLVHMTFNMLVPALLVLGAPITLLRRVLRSGDQINDGFNGPHDCLMATLEWRPTKILFGPFAAWIVFIASFYVVYFTPIFDYLMRYHWGHQWMLLHFLMAGFMPVSYTHLRAHET
;
A
#
# COMPACT_ATOMS: atom_id res chain seq x y z
N MET A 1 -24.29 -1.95 -7.47
CA MET A 1 -24.32 -0.56 -6.94
C MET A 1 -23.21 -0.27 -5.93
N LEU A 2 -22.89 -1.16 -5.00
CA LEU A 2 -21.81 -0.90 -4.00
C LEU A 2 -20.40 -0.76 -4.60
N SER A 3 -20.10 -1.36 -5.75
CA SER A 3 -18.77 -1.27 -6.39
C SER A 3 -18.47 0.12 -6.97
N TRP A 4 -19.47 0.78 -7.53
CA TRP A 4 -19.33 2.14 -8.07
C TRP A 4 -19.18 3.19 -6.96
N LEU A 5 -19.88 3.01 -5.84
CA LEU A 5 -19.71 3.86 -4.64
C LEU A 5 -18.29 3.76 -4.06
N GLY A 6 -17.71 2.55 -4.02
CA GLY A 6 -16.33 2.37 -3.57
C GLY A 6 -15.32 3.06 -4.48
N VAL A 7 -15.45 2.90 -5.80
CA VAL A 7 -14.56 3.55 -6.77
C VAL A 7 -14.70 5.08 -6.72
N THR A 8 -15.94 5.59 -6.62
CA THR A 8 -16.16 7.04 -6.51
C THR A 8 -15.63 7.60 -5.19
N MET A 9 -15.76 6.90 -4.07
CA MET A 9 -15.17 7.34 -2.80
C MET A 9 -13.64 7.38 -2.86
N VAL A 10 -13.00 6.36 -3.42
CA VAL A 10 -11.53 6.36 -3.61
C VAL A 10 -11.10 7.50 -4.54
N ALA A 11 -11.81 7.71 -5.66
CA ALA A 11 -11.52 8.81 -6.57
C ALA A 11 -11.70 10.18 -5.89
N VAL A 12 -12.76 10.36 -5.11
CA VAL A 12 -13.01 11.60 -4.35
C VAL A 12 -11.91 11.83 -3.31
N VAL A 13 -11.49 10.81 -2.56
CA VAL A 13 -10.40 10.94 -1.58
C VAL A 13 -9.09 11.32 -2.28
N LEU A 14 -8.77 10.69 -3.43
CA LEU A 14 -7.58 11.02 -4.20
C LEU A 14 -7.62 12.44 -4.77
N ILE A 15 -8.78 12.88 -5.26
CA ILE A 15 -8.99 14.25 -5.76
C ILE A 15 -8.90 15.26 -4.62
N MET A 16 -9.53 14.97 -3.48
CA MET A 16 -9.51 15.88 -2.31
C MET A 16 -8.10 15.99 -1.71
N THR A 17 -7.33 14.91 -1.63
CA THR A 17 -5.93 14.97 -1.19
C THR A 17 -5.06 15.72 -2.20
N GLY A 18 -5.29 15.56 -3.49
CA GLY A 18 -4.62 16.32 -4.55
C GLY A 18 -4.99 17.80 -4.50
N ALA A 19 -6.28 18.13 -4.37
CA ALA A 19 -6.77 19.50 -4.27
C ALA A 19 -6.31 20.21 -2.99
N ALA A 20 -6.30 19.52 -1.84
CA ALA A 20 -5.82 20.09 -0.59
C ALA A 20 -4.34 20.49 -0.66
N ASN A 21 -3.51 19.73 -1.40
CA ASN A 21 -2.11 20.09 -1.63
C ASN A 21 -1.93 21.31 -2.55
N GLN A 22 -2.93 21.62 -3.38
CA GLN A 22 -2.91 22.80 -4.27
C GLN A 22 -3.42 24.09 -3.58
N LEU A 23 -4.16 23.93 -2.48
CA LEU A 23 -4.77 25.06 -1.76
C LEU A 23 -3.84 25.71 -0.73
N VAL A 24 -2.63 25.18 -0.54
CA VAL A 24 -1.64 25.84 0.31
C VAL A 24 -1.10 27.06 -0.44
N PRO A 25 -1.34 28.30 0.04
CA PRO A 25 -0.84 29.48 -0.64
C PRO A 25 0.68 29.44 -0.70
N PRO A 26 1.27 29.83 -1.84
CA PRO A 26 2.71 29.83 -1.98
C PRO A 26 3.36 30.78 -0.96
N ARG A 27 4.24 30.24 -0.14
CA ARG A 27 4.99 30.96 0.89
C ARG A 27 6.31 31.52 0.30
N TYR A 28 6.19 32.45 -0.64
CA TYR A 28 7.33 32.91 -1.46
C TYR A 28 8.32 33.87 -0.80
N LEU A 29 8.07 34.36 0.40
CA LEU A 29 8.77 35.55 0.88
C LEU A 29 9.80 35.32 1.98
N ILE A 30 9.95 34.11 2.51
CA ILE A 30 10.95 33.79 3.54
C ILE A 30 11.65 32.52 3.12
N GLY A 31 12.98 32.50 3.12
CA GLY A 31 13.77 31.30 2.90
C GLY A 31 13.37 30.25 3.93
N GLN A 32 12.60 29.27 3.50
CA GLN A 32 12.09 28.20 4.38
C GLN A 32 13.03 27.01 4.33
N THR A 33 13.13 26.27 5.43
CA THR A 33 13.84 25.01 5.43
C THR A 33 13.15 23.98 4.52
N PRO A 34 13.89 23.00 3.99
CA PRO A 34 13.28 21.91 3.21
C PRO A 34 12.14 21.22 3.95
N ALA A 35 12.24 21.10 5.29
CA ALA A 35 11.19 20.51 6.12
C ALA A 35 9.88 21.32 6.05
N VAL A 36 9.96 22.62 6.19
CA VAL A 36 8.75 23.51 6.08
C VAL A 36 8.17 23.49 4.68
N ASN A 37 9.01 23.48 3.65
CA ASN A 37 8.52 23.42 2.27
C ASN A 37 7.80 22.12 1.96
N TYR A 38 8.29 20.99 2.48
CA TYR A 38 7.76 19.66 2.19
C TYR A 38 6.66 19.24 3.16
N LEU A 39 6.89 19.37 4.47
CA LEU A 39 5.96 18.93 5.52
C LEU A 39 4.98 20.03 5.96
N GLY A 40 5.33 21.30 5.74
CA GLY A 40 4.57 22.45 6.21
C GLY A 40 4.87 22.88 7.65
N TYR A 41 5.87 22.25 8.30
CA TYR A 41 6.32 22.59 9.66
C TYR A 41 7.80 22.22 9.87
N GLU A 42 8.41 22.83 10.91
CA GLU A 42 9.81 22.54 11.27
C GLU A 42 9.93 21.23 12.02
N LEU A 43 11.02 20.51 11.74
CA LEU A 43 11.43 19.34 12.50
C LEU A 43 12.55 19.70 13.49
N PRO A 44 12.65 19.03 14.64
CA PRO A 44 13.80 19.14 15.52
C PRO A 44 15.11 18.84 14.75
N PRO A 45 16.21 19.55 15.04
CA PRO A 45 17.42 19.45 14.22
C PRO A 45 18.12 18.08 14.30
N ALA A 46 17.93 17.32 15.36
CA ALA A 46 18.55 16.01 15.52
C ALA A 46 17.50 14.90 15.72
N PRO A 47 17.48 13.87 14.86
CA PRO A 47 16.59 12.73 15.02
C PRO A 47 17.09 11.82 16.13
N THR A 48 16.67 12.05 17.38
CA THR A 48 16.91 11.11 18.47
C THR A 48 15.97 9.91 18.36
N ALA A 49 16.35 8.74 18.91
CA ALA A 49 15.49 7.56 18.93
C ALA A 49 14.11 7.86 19.55
N ALA A 50 14.08 8.70 20.60
CA ALA A 50 12.81 9.11 21.21
C ALA A 50 11.89 9.87 20.23
N ILE A 51 12.45 10.79 19.43
CA ILE A 51 11.69 11.57 18.44
C ILE A 51 11.24 10.68 17.28
N LEU A 52 12.11 9.80 16.80
CA LEU A 52 11.80 8.91 15.68
C LEU A 52 10.66 7.92 16.00
N LEU A 53 10.63 7.42 17.24
CA LEU A 53 9.62 6.45 17.66
C LEU A 53 8.39 7.10 18.29
N ALA A 54 8.44 8.40 18.62
CA ALA A 54 7.32 9.13 19.17
C ALA A 54 6.20 9.31 18.12
N PRO A 55 4.95 9.39 18.56
CA PRO A 55 3.85 9.77 17.70
C PRO A 55 4.10 11.15 17.07
N GLY A 56 4.04 11.20 15.75
CA GLY A 56 4.12 12.42 14.95
C GLY A 56 2.78 12.72 14.25
N ARG A 57 2.83 13.55 13.23
CA ARG A 57 1.64 13.84 12.42
C ARG A 57 1.34 12.68 11.46
N PRO A 58 0.16 12.07 11.55
CA PRO A 58 -0.16 10.90 10.77
C PRO A 58 -0.30 11.24 9.27
N ASN A 59 0.22 10.35 8.42
CA ASN A 59 -0.09 10.38 7.00
C ASN A 59 -1.49 9.85 6.74
N ILE A 60 -2.42 10.74 6.42
CA ILE A 60 -3.85 10.43 6.25
C ILE A 60 -4.06 9.40 5.13
N GLY A 61 -3.28 9.47 4.04
CA GLY A 61 -3.41 8.55 2.91
C GLY A 61 -3.15 7.10 3.31
N PHE A 62 -2.02 6.83 3.96
CA PHE A 62 -1.69 5.48 4.44
C PHE A 62 -2.58 5.03 5.60
N TRP A 63 -3.03 5.94 6.45
CA TRP A 63 -4.03 5.63 7.47
C TRP A 63 -5.35 5.16 6.84
N THR A 64 -5.86 5.91 5.89
CA THR A 64 -7.10 5.56 5.18
C THR A 64 -6.96 4.20 4.47
N LEU A 65 -5.85 3.99 3.77
CA LEU A 65 -5.57 2.72 3.10
C LEU A 65 -5.53 1.56 4.10
N SER A 66 -4.89 1.75 5.25
CA SER A 66 -4.78 0.73 6.29
C SER A 66 -6.14 0.39 6.90
N VAL A 67 -6.94 1.39 7.23
CA VAL A 67 -8.29 1.19 7.77
C VAL A 67 -9.16 0.45 6.75
N LEU A 68 -9.16 0.87 5.49
CA LEU A 68 -9.91 0.19 4.43
C LEU A 68 -9.44 -1.26 4.24
N GLY A 69 -8.12 -1.50 4.28
CA GLY A 69 -7.54 -2.84 4.20
C GLY A 69 -7.96 -3.74 5.36
N ILE A 70 -7.93 -3.23 6.59
CA ILE A 70 -8.34 -3.98 7.79
C ILE A 70 -9.86 -4.26 7.78
N VAL A 71 -10.67 -3.23 7.52
CA VAL A 71 -12.13 -3.36 7.52
C VAL A 71 -12.59 -4.29 6.40
N GLY A 72 -12.06 -4.11 5.18
CA GLY A 72 -12.40 -4.97 4.05
C GLY A 72 -12.08 -6.44 4.30
N TYR A 73 -10.89 -6.70 4.86
CA TYR A 73 -10.48 -8.05 5.22
C TYR A 73 -11.36 -8.65 6.35
N TYR A 74 -11.65 -7.86 7.37
CA TYR A 74 -12.54 -8.27 8.46
C TYR A 74 -13.94 -8.65 7.95
N VAL A 75 -14.53 -7.82 7.07
CA VAL A 75 -15.83 -8.10 6.45
C VAL A 75 -15.79 -9.39 5.63
N ALA A 76 -14.72 -9.59 4.85
CA ALA A 76 -14.52 -10.81 4.08
C ALA A 76 -14.42 -12.05 4.97
N VAL A 77 -13.59 -12.02 6.02
CA VAL A 77 -13.45 -13.12 6.98
C VAL A 77 -14.78 -13.40 7.70
N ARG A 78 -15.50 -12.36 8.11
CA ARG A 78 -16.81 -12.51 8.76
C ARG A 78 -17.84 -13.16 7.83
N THR A 79 -17.83 -12.77 6.54
CA THR A 79 -18.71 -13.36 5.53
C THR A 79 -18.40 -14.84 5.34
N LEU A 80 -17.12 -15.21 5.27
CA LEU A 80 -16.68 -16.59 5.15
C LEU A 80 -17.09 -17.43 6.36
N LYS A 81 -16.87 -16.93 7.57
CA LYS A 81 -17.28 -17.59 8.81
C LYS A 81 -18.80 -17.78 8.90
N ARG A 82 -19.60 -16.83 8.41
CA ARG A 82 -21.08 -16.97 8.34
C ARG A 82 -21.53 -18.08 7.39
N ARG A 83 -20.69 -18.45 6.43
CA ARG A 83 -20.94 -19.61 5.53
C ARG A 83 -20.47 -20.93 6.12
N GLY A 84 -19.98 -20.93 7.37
CA GLY A 84 -19.48 -22.14 8.04
C GLY A 84 -18.04 -22.52 7.68
N GLU A 85 -17.35 -21.69 6.91
CA GLU A 85 -15.96 -21.95 6.51
C GLU A 85 -14.97 -21.45 7.55
N ALA A 86 -13.96 -22.27 7.86
CA ALA A 86 -12.89 -21.91 8.77
C ALA A 86 -11.84 -21.01 8.10
N TRP A 87 -11.35 -20.03 8.82
CA TRP A 87 -10.22 -19.18 8.40
C TRP A 87 -9.19 -19.07 9.53
N SER A 88 -7.91 -19.26 9.17
CA SER A 88 -6.80 -19.31 10.14
C SER A 88 -6.58 -17.98 10.86
N GLY A 89 -6.44 -18.04 12.19
CA GLY A 89 -6.10 -16.89 13.02
C GLY A 89 -4.72 -16.31 12.69
N ALA A 90 -3.75 -17.15 12.31
CA ALA A 90 -2.42 -16.71 11.90
C ALA A 90 -2.48 -15.79 10.65
N ARG A 91 -3.34 -16.10 9.67
CA ARG A 91 -3.55 -15.24 8.49
C ARG A 91 -4.15 -13.89 8.87
N ILE A 92 -5.10 -13.89 9.81
CA ILE A 92 -5.69 -12.64 10.33
C ILE A 92 -4.61 -11.83 11.04
N GLY A 93 -3.80 -12.47 11.90
CA GLY A 93 -2.72 -11.83 12.63
C GLY A 93 -1.67 -11.21 11.70
N SER A 94 -1.26 -11.92 10.65
CA SER A 94 -0.31 -11.41 9.64
C SER A 94 -0.88 -10.19 8.89
N TRP A 95 -2.14 -10.24 8.48
CA TRP A 95 -2.80 -9.11 7.81
C TRP A 95 -2.89 -7.87 8.69
N ILE A 96 -3.35 -8.04 9.93
CA ILE A 96 -3.43 -6.93 10.90
C ILE A 96 -2.03 -6.42 11.22
N GLY A 97 -1.05 -7.31 11.39
CA GLY A 97 0.34 -6.95 11.64
C GLY A 97 0.95 -6.10 10.52
N ALA A 98 0.67 -6.44 9.25
CA ALA A 98 1.11 -5.65 8.11
C ALA A 98 0.60 -4.20 8.19
N TRP A 99 -0.71 -4.03 8.39
CA TRP A 99 -1.31 -2.71 8.47
C TRP A 99 -0.94 -1.96 9.76
N ALA A 100 -0.70 -2.67 10.86
CA ALA A 100 -0.19 -2.06 12.09
C ALA A 100 1.21 -1.47 11.86
N VAL A 101 2.09 -2.16 11.13
CA VAL A 101 3.40 -1.64 10.73
C VAL A 101 3.25 -0.39 9.86
N VAL A 102 2.36 -0.42 8.87
CA VAL A 102 2.10 0.75 8.01
C VAL A 102 1.60 1.95 8.83
N ILE A 103 0.61 1.74 9.71
CA ILE A 103 0.06 2.78 10.58
C ILE A 103 1.17 3.35 11.48
N TYR A 104 1.96 2.48 12.10
CA TYR A 104 3.05 2.89 12.98
C TYR A 104 4.06 3.76 12.23
N LEU A 105 4.59 3.29 11.10
CA LEU A 105 5.54 4.05 10.30
C LEU A 105 4.95 5.38 9.83
N ALA A 106 3.69 5.37 9.35
CA ALA A 106 3.02 6.55 8.85
C ALA A 106 2.56 7.55 9.93
N SER A 107 2.81 7.24 11.21
CA SER A 107 2.36 8.06 12.36
C SER A 107 3.49 8.49 13.29
N THR A 108 4.72 8.15 12.97
CA THR A 108 5.87 8.43 13.84
C THR A 108 6.85 9.39 13.17
N GLY A 109 7.82 9.88 13.95
CA GLY A 109 8.91 10.69 13.43
C GLY A 109 9.70 10.00 12.32
N LEU A 110 9.68 8.66 12.23
CA LEU A 110 10.29 7.92 11.11
C LEU A 110 9.73 8.38 9.76
N TRP A 111 8.40 8.59 9.68
CA TRP A 111 7.76 9.14 8.49
C TRP A 111 8.26 10.54 8.17
N GLU A 112 8.27 11.41 9.17
CA GLU A 112 8.63 12.83 9.00
C GLU A 112 10.09 12.97 8.54
N TYR A 113 11.00 12.28 9.22
CA TYR A 113 12.44 12.29 8.88
C TYR A 113 12.77 11.51 7.60
N SER A 114 11.95 10.57 7.18
CA SER A 114 12.15 9.87 5.91
C SER A 114 12.12 10.80 4.69
N SER A 115 11.45 11.94 4.81
CA SER A 115 11.40 12.95 3.76
C SER A 115 12.66 13.83 3.72
N MET A 116 13.42 13.87 4.82
CA MET A 116 14.54 14.79 5.02
C MET A 116 15.90 14.09 5.02
N GLN A 117 15.95 12.83 5.44
CA GLN A 117 17.20 12.08 5.57
C GLN A 117 17.12 10.74 4.86
N PHE A 118 18.07 10.51 3.96
CA PHE A 118 18.09 9.32 3.10
C PHE A 118 18.16 8.00 3.88
N SER A 119 18.83 7.94 5.02
CA SER A 119 18.91 6.73 5.84
C SER A 119 17.54 6.30 6.37
N TRP A 120 16.75 7.23 6.89
CA TRP A 120 15.39 6.96 7.35
C TRP A 120 14.43 6.73 6.20
N HIS A 121 14.64 7.43 5.08
CA HIS A 121 13.94 7.17 3.81
C HIS A 121 14.10 5.70 3.40
N MET A 122 15.34 5.21 3.34
CA MET A 122 15.60 3.81 2.97
C MET A 122 15.01 2.83 3.96
N LEU A 123 15.05 3.11 5.28
CA LEU A 123 14.43 2.24 6.28
C LEU A 123 12.92 2.08 6.04
N VAL A 124 12.22 3.18 5.84
CA VAL A 124 10.77 3.18 5.58
C VAL A 124 10.49 2.46 4.26
N HIS A 125 11.22 2.78 3.19
CA HIS A 125 11.05 2.13 1.88
C HIS A 125 11.31 0.63 1.92
N MET A 126 12.37 0.17 2.59
CA MET A 126 12.65 -1.27 2.72
C MET A 126 11.57 -1.99 3.53
N THR A 127 11.04 -1.35 4.57
CA THR A 127 9.92 -1.93 5.33
C THR A 127 8.67 -2.07 4.47
N PHE A 128 8.33 -1.05 3.68
CA PHE A 128 7.19 -1.09 2.75
C PHE A 128 7.39 -2.09 1.61
N ASN A 129 8.62 -2.30 1.18
CA ASN A 129 8.92 -3.16 0.04
C ASN A 129 9.11 -4.63 0.41
N MET A 130 9.55 -4.94 1.63
CA MET A 130 9.89 -6.31 2.03
C MET A 130 8.99 -6.82 3.15
N LEU A 131 8.94 -6.14 4.30
CA LEU A 131 8.23 -6.64 5.47
C LEU A 131 6.71 -6.58 5.29
N VAL A 132 6.18 -5.44 4.87
CA VAL A 132 4.73 -5.25 4.72
C VAL A 132 4.16 -6.20 3.67
N PRO A 133 4.72 -6.33 2.44
CA PRO A 133 4.23 -7.29 1.46
C PRO A 133 4.30 -8.74 1.94
N ALA A 134 5.37 -9.12 2.63
CA ALA A 134 5.49 -10.49 3.17
C ALA A 134 4.34 -10.80 4.14
N LEU A 135 4.05 -9.90 5.07
CA LEU A 135 2.92 -10.04 6.00
C LEU A 135 1.56 -10.03 5.31
N LEU A 136 1.38 -9.17 4.28
CA LEU A 136 0.13 -9.12 3.50
C LEU A 136 -0.11 -10.44 2.75
N VAL A 137 0.92 -11.01 2.13
CA VAL A 137 0.81 -12.30 1.40
C VAL A 137 0.53 -13.45 2.36
N LEU A 138 1.17 -13.48 3.54
CA LEU A 138 0.87 -14.45 4.59
C LEU A 138 -0.59 -14.35 5.06
N GLY A 139 -1.23 -13.18 4.98
CA GLY A 139 -2.66 -12.99 5.19
C GLY A 139 -3.54 -13.66 4.13
N ALA A 140 -2.98 -14.12 3.00
CA ALA A 140 -3.66 -14.79 1.89
C ALA A 140 -4.92 -14.05 1.38
N PRO A 141 -4.83 -12.73 1.04
CA PRO A 141 -6.00 -11.93 0.65
C PRO A 141 -6.65 -12.43 -0.65
N ILE A 142 -5.85 -12.88 -1.61
CA ILE A 142 -6.36 -13.41 -2.89
C ILE A 142 -7.20 -14.66 -2.66
N THR A 143 -6.72 -15.58 -1.81
CA THR A 143 -7.46 -16.79 -1.44
C THR A 143 -8.76 -16.45 -0.72
N LEU A 144 -8.74 -15.46 0.18
CA LEU A 144 -9.91 -14.98 0.87
C LEU A 144 -10.94 -14.41 -0.11
N LEU A 145 -10.52 -13.54 -1.03
CA LEU A 145 -11.40 -12.94 -2.04
C LEU A 145 -12.01 -14.00 -2.96
N ARG A 146 -11.23 -14.98 -3.42
CA ARG A 146 -11.74 -16.09 -4.25
C ARG A 146 -12.83 -16.89 -3.56
N ARG A 147 -12.77 -17.07 -2.24
CA ARG A 147 -13.80 -17.79 -1.47
C ARG A 147 -15.02 -16.95 -1.15
N VAL A 148 -14.86 -15.65 -0.93
CA VAL A 148 -15.93 -14.75 -0.50
C VAL A 148 -16.76 -14.24 -1.67
N LEU A 149 -16.13 -13.91 -2.79
CA LEU A 149 -16.80 -13.34 -3.96
C LEU A 149 -17.69 -14.39 -4.63
N ARG A 150 -18.84 -13.95 -5.13
CA ARG A 150 -19.81 -14.78 -5.83
C ARG A 150 -19.59 -14.70 -7.35
N SER A 151 -19.75 -15.85 -8.04
CA SER A 151 -19.78 -15.90 -9.51
C SER A 151 -21.11 -15.36 -10.04
N GLY A 152 -21.15 -15.02 -11.34
CA GLY A 152 -22.36 -14.57 -12.03
C GLY A 152 -23.47 -15.61 -11.98
N ASP A 153 -23.15 -16.89 -12.11
CA ASP A 153 -24.10 -17.99 -12.00
C ASP A 153 -24.81 -18.05 -10.63
N GLN A 154 -24.13 -17.61 -9.55
CA GLN A 154 -24.71 -17.55 -8.20
C GLN A 154 -25.58 -16.32 -7.97
N ILE A 155 -25.48 -15.31 -8.83
CA ILE A 155 -26.21 -14.04 -8.72
C ILE A 155 -27.47 -14.06 -9.61
N ASN A 156 -27.56 -15.00 -10.55
CA ASN A 156 -28.69 -15.19 -11.50
C ASN A 156 -28.96 -13.99 -12.44
N ASP A 157 -27.96 -13.12 -12.66
CA ASP A 157 -28.12 -11.85 -13.39
C ASP A 157 -27.67 -11.92 -14.85
N GLY A 158 -27.15 -13.05 -15.33
CA GLY A 158 -26.61 -13.20 -16.70
C GLY A 158 -25.35 -12.35 -16.98
N PHE A 159 -24.83 -11.64 -15.97
CA PHE A 159 -23.61 -10.86 -16.03
C PHE A 159 -22.47 -11.53 -15.23
N ASN A 160 -21.24 -11.28 -15.62
CA ASN A 160 -20.07 -11.76 -14.88
C ASN A 160 -20.08 -11.21 -13.45
N GLY A 161 -19.99 -12.10 -12.46
CA GLY A 161 -19.91 -11.73 -11.06
C GLY A 161 -18.53 -11.19 -10.67
N PRO A 162 -18.38 -10.60 -9.49
CA PRO A 162 -17.09 -10.09 -9.01
C PRO A 162 -16.01 -11.20 -8.87
N HIS A 163 -16.42 -12.45 -8.62
CA HIS A 163 -15.52 -13.60 -8.66
C HIS A 163 -14.97 -13.83 -10.07
N ASP A 164 -15.83 -13.77 -11.09
CA ASP A 164 -15.45 -14.03 -12.47
C ASP A 164 -14.52 -12.94 -13.01
N CYS A 165 -14.75 -11.69 -12.61
CA CYS A 165 -13.85 -10.57 -12.91
C CYS A 165 -12.48 -10.76 -12.23
N LEU A 166 -12.45 -11.21 -10.99
CA LEU A 166 -11.20 -11.50 -10.29
C LEU A 166 -10.44 -12.64 -11.00
N MET A 167 -11.13 -13.74 -11.32
CA MET A 167 -10.52 -14.88 -12.01
C MET A 167 -10.01 -14.49 -13.40
N ALA A 168 -10.80 -13.76 -14.17
CA ALA A 168 -10.38 -13.26 -15.48
C ALA A 168 -9.13 -12.37 -15.38
N THR A 169 -9.04 -11.52 -14.35
CA THR A 169 -7.86 -10.69 -14.11
C THR A 169 -6.62 -11.52 -13.74
N LEU A 170 -6.79 -12.52 -12.88
CA LEU A 170 -5.68 -13.40 -12.47
C LEU A 170 -5.22 -14.33 -13.61
N GLU A 171 -6.15 -14.73 -14.48
CA GLU A 171 -5.88 -15.59 -15.62
C GLU A 171 -5.40 -14.84 -16.86
N TRP A 172 -5.51 -13.53 -16.88
CA TRP A 172 -5.06 -12.70 -17.97
C TRP A 172 -3.55 -12.86 -18.23
N ARG A 173 -3.17 -13.06 -19.47
CA ARG A 173 -1.77 -13.32 -19.84
C ARG A 173 -0.77 -12.30 -19.30
N PRO A 174 -1.01 -10.97 -19.40
CA PRO A 174 -0.11 -9.99 -18.81
C PRO A 174 0.05 -10.14 -17.29
N THR A 175 -1.05 -10.44 -16.57
CA THR A 175 -0.99 -10.68 -15.11
C THR A 175 -0.12 -11.90 -14.80
N LYS A 176 -0.32 -13.01 -15.51
CA LYS A 176 0.49 -14.22 -15.33
C LYS A 176 1.97 -13.99 -15.64
N ILE A 177 2.27 -13.20 -16.66
CA ILE A 177 3.66 -12.82 -16.99
C ILE A 177 4.24 -11.93 -15.87
N LEU A 178 3.51 -10.90 -15.46
CA LEU A 178 3.96 -9.93 -14.47
C LEU A 178 4.19 -10.56 -13.08
N PHE A 179 3.32 -11.49 -12.67
CA PHE A 179 3.48 -12.27 -11.45
C PHE A 179 4.34 -13.52 -11.63
N GLY A 180 4.87 -13.76 -12.83
CA GLY A 180 5.86 -14.81 -13.07
C GLY A 180 7.19 -14.49 -12.35
N PRO A 181 7.99 -15.52 -11.99
CA PRO A 181 9.18 -15.35 -11.16
C PRO A 181 10.20 -14.39 -11.77
N PHE A 182 10.48 -14.55 -13.07
CA PHE A 182 11.45 -13.69 -13.77
C PHE A 182 10.97 -12.25 -13.89
N ALA A 183 9.71 -12.05 -14.29
CA ALA A 183 9.17 -10.70 -14.44
C ALA A 183 9.05 -9.99 -13.08
N ALA A 184 8.56 -10.68 -12.06
CA ALA A 184 8.48 -10.14 -10.71
C ALA A 184 9.87 -9.73 -10.17
N TRP A 185 10.88 -10.57 -10.40
CA TRP A 185 12.26 -10.28 -9.99
C TRP A 185 12.85 -9.10 -10.78
N ILE A 186 12.64 -9.05 -12.09
CA ILE A 186 13.10 -7.94 -12.94
C ILE A 186 12.42 -6.64 -12.50
N VAL A 187 11.09 -6.62 -12.31
CA VAL A 187 10.34 -5.44 -11.86
C VAL A 187 10.85 -4.99 -10.49
N PHE A 188 11.06 -5.92 -9.56
CA PHE A 188 11.57 -5.61 -8.23
C PHE A 188 12.94 -4.92 -8.28
N ILE A 189 13.91 -5.49 -9.00
CA ILE A 189 15.26 -4.90 -9.12
C ILE A 189 15.23 -3.62 -9.95
N ALA A 190 14.57 -3.63 -11.12
CA ALA A 190 14.48 -2.48 -11.98
C ALA A 190 13.84 -1.27 -11.28
N SER A 191 12.88 -1.49 -10.38
CA SER A 191 12.26 -0.43 -9.58
C SER A 191 13.28 0.38 -8.79
N PHE A 192 14.27 -0.28 -8.16
CA PHE A 192 15.33 0.43 -7.44
C PHE A 192 16.23 1.22 -8.39
N TYR A 193 16.71 0.57 -9.45
CA TYR A 193 17.62 1.23 -10.37
C TYR A 193 16.93 2.39 -11.10
N VAL A 194 15.72 2.19 -11.60
CA VAL A 194 14.97 3.23 -12.32
C VAL A 194 14.63 4.40 -11.39
N VAL A 195 14.21 4.15 -10.17
CA VAL A 195 13.85 5.24 -9.26
C VAL A 195 15.07 5.98 -8.76
N TYR A 196 16.10 5.29 -8.26
CA TYR A 196 17.21 5.94 -7.56
C TYR A 196 18.39 6.38 -8.43
N PHE A 197 18.56 5.81 -9.62
CA PHE A 197 19.67 6.15 -10.54
C PHE A 197 19.24 7.03 -11.72
N THR A 198 18.00 7.48 -11.75
CA THR A 198 17.51 8.42 -12.75
C THR A 198 16.95 9.69 -12.07
N PRO A 199 16.69 10.76 -12.83
CA PRO A 199 16.09 11.99 -12.29
C PRO A 199 14.66 11.80 -11.70
N ILE A 200 14.09 10.59 -11.80
CA ILE A 200 12.76 10.29 -11.27
C ILE A 200 12.70 10.49 -9.75
N PHE A 201 13.73 10.05 -9.02
CA PHE A 201 13.82 10.26 -7.58
C PHE A 201 13.71 11.73 -7.22
N ASP A 202 14.57 12.58 -7.82
CA ASP A 202 14.60 14.01 -7.56
C ASP A 202 13.27 14.69 -7.92
N TYR A 203 12.65 14.24 -9.01
CA TYR A 203 11.34 14.75 -9.42
C TYR A 203 10.24 14.37 -8.42
N LEU A 204 10.16 13.11 -8.03
CA LEU A 204 9.15 12.63 -7.09
C LEU A 204 9.33 13.23 -5.69
N MET A 205 10.57 13.41 -5.23
CA MET A 205 10.87 14.00 -3.92
C MET A 205 10.59 15.50 -3.83
N ARG A 206 10.33 16.18 -4.94
CA ARG A 206 9.87 17.59 -4.91
C ARG A 206 8.43 17.73 -4.43
N TYR A 207 7.65 16.67 -4.52
CA TYR A 207 6.23 16.69 -4.21
C TYR A 207 5.88 15.69 -3.12
N HIS A 208 5.05 16.10 -2.17
CA HIS A 208 4.57 15.21 -1.11
C HIS A 208 3.86 13.97 -1.65
N TRP A 209 3.02 14.13 -2.68
CA TRP A 209 2.35 13.01 -3.36
C TRP A 209 3.34 12.08 -4.09
N GLY A 210 4.44 12.60 -4.58
CA GLY A 210 5.47 11.81 -5.27
C GLY A 210 6.12 10.78 -4.36
N HIS A 211 6.48 11.17 -3.13
CA HIS A 211 6.98 10.25 -2.11
C HIS A 211 5.94 9.16 -1.76
N GLN A 212 4.66 9.53 -1.63
CA GLN A 212 3.60 8.57 -1.37
C GLN A 212 3.43 7.57 -2.52
N TRP A 213 3.48 8.04 -3.78
CA TRP A 213 3.47 7.19 -4.96
C TRP A 213 4.63 6.22 -5.00
N MET A 214 5.82 6.70 -4.65
CA MET A 214 7.02 5.89 -4.59
C MET A 214 6.87 4.75 -3.56
N LEU A 215 6.35 5.04 -2.37
CA LEU A 215 6.07 4.02 -1.35
C LEU A 215 5.01 3.01 -1.80
N LEU A 216 3.94 3.47 -2.44
CA LEU A 216 2.91 2.58 -2.99
C LEU A 216 3.48 1.70 -4.11
N HIS A 217 4.32 2.27 -4.98
CA HIS A 217 5.01 1.51 -6.01
C HIS A 217 5.90 0.41 -5.41
N PHE A 218 6.71 0.73 -4.41
CA PHE A 218 7.55 -0.26 -3.74
C PHE A 218 6.76 -1.33 -2.99
N LEU A 219 5.65 -0.95 -2.38
CA LEU A 219 4.71 -1.91 -1.77
C LEU A 219 4.20 -2.93 -2.80
N MET A 220 3.80 -2.45 -3.98
CA MET A 220 3.31 -3.30 -5.07
C MET A 220 4.44 -4.14 -5.68
N ALA A 221 5.62 -3.56 -5.91
CA ALA A 221 6.77 -4.27 -6.45
C ALA A 221 7.26 -5.39 -5.51
N GLY A 222 7.20 -5.17 -4.20
CA GLY A 222 7.52 -6.19 -3.20
C GLY A 222 6.45 -7.28 -3.08
N PHE A 223 5.18 -6.93 -3.30
CA PHE A 223 4.08 -7.90 -3.23
C PHE A 223 4.15 -8.98 -4.34
N MET A 224 4.63 -8.63 -5.53
CA MET A 224 4.69 -9.55 -6.68
C MET A 224 5.55 -10.80 -6.43
N PRO A 225 6.85 -10.70 -6.09
CA PRO A 225 7.71 -11.87 -5.91
C PRO A 225 7.30 -12.73 -4.71
N VAL A 226 6.82 -12.10 -3.63
CA VAL A 226 6.37 -12.83 -2.42
C VAL A 226 5.09 -13.62 -2.71
N SER A 227 4.15 -13.04 -3.48
CA SER A 227 2.91 -13.73 -3.88
C SER A 227 3.19 -14.97 -4.71
N TYR A 228 4.15 -14.90 -5.64
CA TYR A 228 4.53 -16.05 -6.46
C TYR A 228 5.11 -17.21 -5.63
N THR A 229 6.05 -16.93 -4.75
CA THR A 229 6.69 -17.96 -3.92
C THR A 229 5.69 -18.65 -3.01
N HIS A 230 4.72 -17.89 -2.46
CA HIS A 230 3.71 -18.41 -1.56
C HIS A 230 2.63 -19.26 -2.28
N LEU A 231 2.23 -18.87 -3.49
CA LEU A 231 1.26 -19.63 -4.28
C LEU A 231 1.83 -21.00 -4.68
N ARG A 232 3.09 -21.06 -5.09
CA ARG A 232 3.74 -22.29 -5.51
C ARG A 232 4.04 -23.26 -4.35
N ALA A 233 4.31 -22.75 -3.15
CA ALA A 233 4.54 -23.58 -1.97
C ALA A 233 3.29 -24.35 -1.51
N HIS A 234 2.11 -24.02 -2.00
CA HIS A 234 0.85 -24.69 -1.71
C HIS A 234 0.39 -25.66 -2.83
N GLU A 235 1.09 -25.69 -3.95
CA GLU A 235 0.83 -26.62 -5.08
C GLU A 235 1.71 -27.88 -5.05
N THR A 236 2.71 -27.92 -4.18
CA THR A 236 3.56 -29.09 -3.89
C THR A 236 3.18 -29.72 -2.55
#